data_de7727cacdab1b4048be1d346165d01e
#
_entry.id   de7727cacdab1b4048be1d346165d01e
#
_cell.length_a   1.000
_cell.length_b   1.000
_cell.length_c   1.000
_cell.angle_alpha   90.00
_cell.angle_beta   90.00
_cell.angle_gamma   90.00
#
_symmetry.space_group_name_H-M   'P 1'
#
loop_
_entity.id
_entity.type
_entity.pdbx_description
1 polymer ?
#
loop_
_entity_poly.entity_id
_entity_poly.type
_entity_poly.pdbx_seq_one_letter_code
_entity_poly.pdbx_strand_id
1 'polypeptide(L)'
;MMAIWACLAFRLAQAPFYSGSEMVGTLGLCGIAGAIAASGVGKLVSRLGIRNMSVYGACLQLVAWATAWLLGDTFMGLVVAIILVDVGLQCLQLSNQSGCIQEMPQASNRANTIFMTTYFIGGSFGTYCAGLAWAHKGWTGVCAVGAILAAISLCITCFNGKRI
;
A
#
# COMPACT_ATOMS: atom_id res chain seq x y z
N MET A 1 -1.35 0.29 -2.97
CA MET A 1 -1.67 -1.15 -2.96
C MET A 1 -2.60 -1.58 -4.09
N MET A 2 -3.84 -1.10 -4.19
CA MET A 2 -4.76 -1.52 -5.27
C MET A 2 -4.13 -1.42 -6.66
N ALA A 3 -3.30 -0.40 -6.89
CA ALA A 3 -2.57 -0.18 -8.14
C ALA A 3 -1.60 -1.34 -8.49
N ILE A 4 -0.85 -1.88 -7.52
CA ILE A 4 0.08 -2.98 -7.79
C ILE A 4 -0.68 -4.25 -8.18
N TRP A 5 -1.74 -4.59 -7.43
CA TRP A 5 -2.56 -5.76 -7.73
C TRP A 5 -3.27 -5.66 -9.07
N ALA A 6 -3.78 -4.48 -9.45
CA ALA A 6 -4.42 -4.25 -10.74
C ALA A 6 -3.45 -4.44 -11.92
N CYS A 7 -2.19 -4.02 -11.78
CA CYS A 7 -1.19 -4.10 -12.84
C CYS A 7 -0.35 -5.39 -12.80
N LEU A 8 -0.42 -6.17 -11.71
CA LEU A 8 0.38 -7.38 -11.51
C LEU A 8 0.12 -8.43 -12.59
N ALA A 9 -1.14 -8.64 -12.96
CA ALA A 9 -1.50 -9.59 -14.03
C ALA A 9 -0.86 -9.19 -15.37
N PHE A 10 -0.88 -7.91 -15.71
CA PHE A 10 -0.23 -7.40 -16.91
C PHE A 10 1.30 -7.57 -16.86
N ARG A 11 1.91 -7.37 -15.68
CA ARG A 11 3.35 -7.56 -15.48
C ARG A 11 3.76 -9.01 -15.68
N LEU A 12 3.01 -9.95 -15.11
CA LEU A 12 3.30 -11.37 -15.21
C LEU A 12 3.06 -11.94 -16.62
N ALA A 13 2.15 -11.35 -17.39
CA ALA A 13 1.91 -11.73 -18.77
C ALA A 13 3.04 -11.31 -19.73
N GLN A 14 3.91 -10.40 -19.33
CA GLN A 14 5.03 -9.90 -20.14
C GLN A 14 6.36 -10.56 -19.76
N ALA A 15 7.38 -10.27 -20.59
CA ALA A 15 8.76 -10.68 -20.30
C ALA A 15 9.22 -10.12 -18.93
N PRO A 16 9.99 -10.87 -18.17
CA PRO A 16 10.56 -12.20 -18.41
C PRO A 16 9.66 -13.37 -18.00
N PHE A 17 8.46 -13.12 -17.43
CA PHE A 17 7.66 -14.16 -16.77
C PHE A 17 6.83 -15.00 -17.74
N TYR A 18 6.14 -14.37 -18.71
CA TYR A 18 5.20 -15.04 -19.63
C TYR A 18 4.24 -16.01 -18.94
N SER A 19 3.75 -15.63 -17.75
CA SER A 19 2.96 -16.48 -16.87
C SER A 19 1.48 -16.08 -16.91
N GLY A 20 0.60 -17.05 -16.75
CA GLY A 20 -0.84 -16.84 -16.68
C GLY A 20 -1.35 -16.39 -15.32
N SER A 21 -2.68 -16.32 -15.20
CA SER A 21 -3.40 -15.92 -13.97
C SER A 21 -3.11 -16.82 -12.76
N GLU A 22 -2.64 -18.05 -12.96
CA GLU A 22 -2.26 -18.97 -11.89
C GLU A 22 -1.13 -18.40 -11.02
N MET A 23 -0.17 -17.71 -11.64
CA MET A 23 0.93 -17.07 -10.93
C MET A 23 0.45 -15.88 -10.09
N VAL A 24 -0.56 -15.14 -10.58
CA VAL A 24 -1.21 -14.07 -9.80
C VAL A 24 -1.86 -14.64 -8.54
N GLY A 25 -2.54 -15.80 -8.68
CA GLY A 25 -3.13 -16.52 -7.55
C GLY A 25 -2.09 -16.97 -6.53
N THR A 26 -0.94 -17.48 -7.00
CA THR A 26 0.18 -17.87 -6.14
C THR A 26 0.74 -16.66 -5.37
N LEU A 27 0.91 -15.53 -6.04
CA LEU A 27 1.31 -14.28 -5.39
C LEU A 27 0.23 -13.75 -4.42
N GLY A 28 -1.04 -14.08 -4.65
CA GLY A 28 -2.14 -13.81 -3.72
C GLY A 28 -1.92 -14.41 -2.33
N LEU A 29 -1.22 -15.54 -2.24
CA LEU A 29 -0.86 -16.14 -0.96
C LEU A 29 0.09 -15.25 -0.13
N CYS A 30 0.85 -14.35 -0.78
CA CYS A 30 1.66 -13.36 -0.07
C CYS A 30 0.79 -12.40 0.75
N GLY A 31 -0.49 -12.20 0.38
CA GLY A 31 -1.47 -11.43 1.17
C GLY A 31 -1.70 -12.01 2.58
N ILE A 32 -1.43 -13.30 2.79
CA ILE A 32 -1.45 -13.92 4.13
C ILE A 32 -0.41 -13.24 5.04
N ALA A 33 0.76 -12.88 4.51
CA ALA A 33 1.77 -12.15 5.26
C ALA A 33 1.25 -10.78 5.71
N GLY A 34 0.50 -10.08 4.86
CA GLY A 34 -0.19 -8.84 5.21
C GLY A 34 -1.22 -9.03 6.33
N ALA A 35 -2.01 -10.10 6.28
CA ALA A 35 -2.99 -10.42 7.31
C ALA A 35 -2.34 -10.76 8.67
N ILE A 36 -1.23 -11.50 8.65
CA ILE A 36 -0.43 -11.78 9.86
C ILE A 36 0.15 -10.47 10.41
N ALA A 37 0.71 -9.63 9.55
CA ALA A 37 1.23 -8.33 9.95
C ALA A 37 0.14 -7.45 10.58
N ALA A 38 -1.08 -7.44 10.04
CA ALA A 38 -2.20 -6.66 10.58
C ALA A 38 -2.48 -6.97 12.05
N SER A 39 -2.41 -8.25 12.44
CA SER A 39 -2.61 -8.67 13.84
C SER A 39 -1.56 -8.12 14.81
N GLY A 40 -0.33 -7.94 14.34
CA GLY A 40 0.77 -7.34 15.09
C GLY A 40 0.74 -5.81 15.11
N VAL A 41 0.36 -5.20 13.98
CA VAL A 41 0.35 -3.75 13.80
C VAL A 41 -0.62 -3.07 14.77
N GLY A 42 -1.79 -3.64 15.03
CA GLY A 42 -2.74 -3.09 15.99
C GLY A 42 -2.14 -2.90 17.40
N LYS A 43 -1.39 -3.90 17.87
CA LYS A 43 -0.65 -3.81 19.15
C LYS A 43 0.51 -2.81 19.07
N LEU A 44 1.13 -2.69 17.93
CA LEU A 44 2.27 -1.80 17.72
C LEU A 44 1.82 -0.33 17.64
N VAL A 45 0.65 -0.06 17.03
CA VAL A 45 0.02 1.28 17.02
C VAL A 45 -0.23 1.78 18.43
N SER A 46 -0.73 0.92 19.32
CA SER A 46 -0.97 1.29 20.73
C SER A 46 0.32 1.59 21.50
N ARG A 47 1.46 1.03 21.09
CA ARG A 47 2.76 1.24 21.76
C ARG A 47 3.55 2.40 21.18
N LEU A 48 3.61 2.51 19.87
CA LEU A 48 4.44 3.49 19.16
C LEU A 48 3.68 4.78 18.82
N GLY A 49 2.36 4.74 18.92
CA GLY A 49 1.49 5.84 18.54
C GLY A 49 1.18 5.89 17.04
N ILE A 50 0.05 6.50 16.71
CA ILE A 50 -0.51 6.58 15.35
C ILE A 50 0.49 7.22 14.38
N ARG A 51 1.11 8.33 14.79
CA ARG A 51 2.03 9.09 13.93
C ARG A 51 3.25 8.27 13.51
N ASN A 52 3.94 7.67 14.48
CA ASN A 52 5.15 6.90 14.20
C ASN A 52 4.84 5.70 13.30
N MET A 53 3.73 5.01 13.56
CA MET A 53 3.29 3.90 12.71
C MET A 53 2.94 4.36 11.29
N SER A 54 2.31 5.52 11.12
CA SER A 54 2.04 6.08 9.79
C SER A 54 3.34 6.45 9.06
N VAL A 55 4.33 7.01 9.75
CA VAL A 55 5.66 7.28 9.15
C VAL A 55 6.34 5.99 8.74
N TYR A 56 6.39 4.98 9.61
CA TYR A 56 6.98 3.68 9.28
C TYR A 56 6.28 3.03 8.08
N GLY A 57 4.94 3.06 8.06
CA GLY A 57 4.17 2.53 6.93
C GLY A 57 4.46 3.25 5.62
N ALA A 58 4.57 4.58 5.63
CA ALA A 58 4.89 5.38 4.45
C ALA A 58 6.33 5.13 3.97
N CYS A 59 7.31 5.03 4.87
CA CYS A 59 8.68 4.66 4.53
C CYS A 59 8.74 3.25 3.92
N LEU A 60 8.01 2.29 4.52
CA LEU A 60 7.95 0.93 4.01
C LEU A 60 7.32 0.85 2.61
N GLN A 61 6.30 1.68 2.34
CA GLN A 61 5.73 1.82 0.99
C GLN A 61 6.77 2.33 -0.03
N LEU A 62 7.58 3.32 0.33
CA LEU A 62 8.65 3.81 -0.56
C LEU A 62 9.68 2.71 -0.86
N VAL A 63 10.12 1.98 0.17
CA VAL A 63 11.03 0.84 0.00
C VAL A 63 10.41 -0.23 -0.89
N ALA A 64 9.13 -0.54 -0.68
CA ALA A 64 8.39 -1.52 -1.48
C ALA A 64 8.32 -1.13 -2.97
N TRP A 65 8.02 0.13 -3.28
CA TRP A 65 7.99 0.61 -4.66
C TRP A 65 9.38 0.69 -5.30
N ALA A 66 10.42 1.02 -4.53
CA ALA A 66 11.81 0.95 -4.98
C ALA A 66 12.21 -0.50 -5.29
N THR A 67 11.85 -1.46 -4.43
CA THR A 67 12.06 -2.89 -4.65
C THR A 67 11.33 -3.38 -5.91
N ALA A 68 10.06 -2.98 -6.07
CA ALA A 68 9.27 -3.31 -7.26
C ALA A 68 9.89 -2.75 -8.55
N TRP A 69 10.52 -1.58 -8.48
CA TRP A 69 11.21 -0.97 -9.62
C TRP A 69 12.52 -1.67 -9.95
N LEU A 70 13.37 -1.92 -8.93
CA LEU A 70 14.71 -2.46 -9.14
C LEU A 70 14.73 -3.96 -9.37
N LEU A 71 13.86 -4.71 -8.70
CA LEU A 71 13.84 -6.17 -8.68
C LEU A 71 12.55 -6.77 -9.29
N GLY A 72 11.69 -5.93 -9.86
CA GLY A 72 10.42 -6.34 -10.44
C GLY A 72 10.52 -7.21 -11.71
N ASP A 73 11.75 -7.46 -12.20
CA ASP A 73 12.04 -8.40 -13.28
C ASP A 73 12.27 -9.82 -12.77
N THR A 74 12.39 -10.01 -11.45
CA THR A 74 12.55 -11.30 -10.80
C THR A 74 11.31 -11.69 -10.02
N PHE A 75 10.96 -12.97 -10.00
CA PHE A 75 9.82 -13.45 -9.23
C PHE A 75 9.97 -13.18 -7.73
N MET A 76 11.16 -13.44 -7.18
CA MET A 76 11.45 -13.16 -5.76
C MET A 76 11.39 -11.67 -5.44
N GLY A 77 11.81 -10.81 -6.35
CA GLY A 77 11.69 -9.36 -6.20
C GLY A 77 10.23 -8.90 -6.13
N LEU A 78 9.36 -9.46 -6.97
CA LEU A 78 7.91 -9.21 -6.90
C LEU A 78 7.30 -9.70 -5.58
N VAL A 79 7.65 -10.91 -5.13
CA VAL A 79 7.20 -11.46 -3.84
C VAL A 79 7.57 -10.52 -2.69
N VAL A 80 8.84 -10.12 -2.61
CA VAL A 80 9.32 -9.20 -1.57
C VAL A 80 8.61 -7.85 -1.65
N ALA A 81 8.48 -7.29 -2.86
CA ALA A 81 7.80 -6.01 -3.05
C ALA A 81 6.33 -6.05 -2.61
N ILE A 82 5.60 -7.12 -2.96
CA ILE A 82 4.19 -7.31 -2.56
C ILE A 82 4.07 -7.41 -1.04
N ILE A 83 4.89 -8.23 -0.39
CA ILE A 83 4.88 -8.35 1.07
C ILE A 83 5.14 -6.99 1.73
N LEU A 84 6.13 -6.26 1.26
CA LEU A 84 6.45 -4.92 1.79
C LEU A 84 5.31 -3.93 1.56
N VAL A 85 4.68 -3.95 0.38
CA VAL A 85 3.50 -3.10 0.09
C VAL A 85 2.36 -3.44 1.04
N ASP A 86 2.06 -4.71 1.25
CA ASP A 86 0.95 -5.14 2.09
C ASP A 86 1.19 -4.82 3.57
N VAL A 87 2.39 -5.07 4.09
CA VAL A 87 2.75 -4.71 5.47
C VAL A 87 2.73 -3.19 5.66
N GLY A 88 3.30 -2.43 4.75
CA GLY A 88 3.29 -0.96 4.80
C GLY A 88 1.88 -0.39 4.72
N LEU A 89 1.00 -1.01 3.91
CA LEU A 89 -0.41 -0.66 3.86
C LEU A 89 -1.10 -0.87 5.20
N GLN A 90 -0.91 -2.03 5.83
CA GLN A 90 -1.54 -2.33 7.12
C GLN A 90 -1.11 -1.31 8.18
N CYS A 91 0.16 -0.93 8.20
CA CYS A 91 0.65 0.13 9.09
C CYS A 91 -0.07 1.45 8.86
N LEU A 92 -0.19 1.90 7.61
CA LEU A 92 -0.87 3.15 7.25
C LEU A 92 -2.38 3.07 7.51
N GLN A 93 -3.03 2.00 7.06
CA GLN A 93 -4.48 1.85 7.15
C GLN A 93 -4.94 1.81 8.61
N LEU A 94 -4.37 0.91 9.43
CA LEU A 94 -4.78 0.77 10.82
C LEU A 94 -4.44 2.00 11.66
N SER A 95 -3.31 2.66 11.40
CA SER A 95 -2.95 3.90 12.08
C SER A 95 -3.93 5.04 11.77
N ASN A 96 -4.20 5.29 10.50
CA ASN A 96 -5.11 6.37 10.08
C ASN A 96 -6.56 6.07 10.46
N GLN A 97 -6.99 4.80 10.36
CA GLN A 97 -8.31 4.37 10.83
C GLN A 97 -8.49 4.60 12.32
N SER A 98 -7.50 4.20 13.12
CA SER A 98 -7.49 4.44 14.57
C SER A 98 -7.53 5.93 14.89
N GLY A 99 -6.79 6.75 14.14
CA GLY A 99 -6.82 8.21 14.28
C GLY A 99 -8.21 8.79 14.02
N CYS A 100 -8.85 8.42 12.92
CA CYS A 100 -10.22 8.85 12.62
C CYS A 100 -11.23 8.47 13.71
N ILE A 101 -11.11 7.26 14.27
CA ILE A 101 -12.01 6.80 15.34
C ILE A 101 -11.76 7.57 16.65
N GLN A 102 -10.50 7.88 16.96
CA GLN A 102 -10.15 8.65 18.18
C GLN A 102 -10.65 10.09 18.13
N GLU A 103 -10.73 10.71 16.95
CA GLU A 103 -11.28 12.05 16.77
C GLU A 103 -12.80 12.11 17.00
N MET A 104 -13.51 11.01 16.83
CA MET A 104 -14.96 10.93 17.01
C MET A 104 -15.39 9.72 17.85
N PRO A 105 -15.04 9.65 19.13
CA PRO A 105 -15.29 8.48 19.97
C PRO A 105 -16.79 8.20 20.17
N GLN A 106 -17.62 9.25 20.19
CA GLN A 106 -19.07 9.15 20.32
C GLN A 106 -19.77 8.64 19.04
N ALA A 107 -19.07 8.66 17.89
CA ALA A 107 -19.58 8.28 16.58
C ALA A 107 -18.60 7.40 15.80
N SER A 108 -17.96 6.44 16.46
CA SER A 108 -16.89 5.61 15.91
C SER A 108 -17.30 4.88 14.62
N ASN A 109 -18.55 4.41 14.52
CA ASN A 109 -19.07 3.79 13.29
C ASN A 109 -19.11 4.78 12.12
N ARG A 110 -19.52 6.03 12.37
CA ARG A 110 -19.54 7.09 11.35
C ARG A 110 -18.11 7.45 10.92
N ALA A 111 -17.19 7.58 11.87
CA ALA A 111 -15.78 7.82 11.59
C ALA A 111 -15.19 6.74 10.70
N ASN A 112 -15.45 5.48 11.03
CA ASN A 112 -15.00 4.34 10.23
C ASN A 112 -15.59 4.33 8.81
N THR A 113 -16.88 4.67 8.67
CA THR A 113 -17.53 4.75 7.35
C THR A 113 -16.89 5.84 6.48
N ILE A 114 -16.65 7.03 7.04
CA ILE A 114 -15.99 8.13 6.34
C ILE A 114 -14.58 7.71 5.92
N PHE A 115 -13.82 7.13 6.84
CA PHE A 115 -12.47 6.64 6.55
C PHE A 115 -12.47 5.64 5.39
N MET A 116 -13.31 4.59 5.47
CA MET A 116 -13.37 3.55 4.45
C MET A 116 -13.83 4.09 3.08
N THR A 117 -14.82 4.99 3.06
CA THR A 117 -15.27 5.62 1.82
C THR A 117 -14.12 6.40 1.16
N THR A 118 -13.41 7.23 1.93
CA THR A 118 -12.27 8.01 1.43
C THR A 118 -11.14 7.09 0.97
N TYR A 119 -10.88 6.02 1.71
CA TYR A 119 -9.88 5.00 1.38
C TYR A 119 -10.16 4.35 0.02
N PHE A 120 -11.41 3.92 -0.24
CA PHE A 120 -11.78 3.31 -1.52
C PHE A 120 -11.77 4.31 -2.68
N ILE A 121 -12.20 5.55 -2.46
CA ILE A 121 -12.09 6.62 -3.47
C ILE A 121 -10.62 6.85 -3.85
N GLY A 122 -9.75 6.98 -2.84
CA GLY A 122 -8.30 7.13 -3.07
C GLY A 122 -7.68 5.92 -3.76
N GLY A 123 -8.13 4.71 -3.39
CA GLY A 123 -7.70 3.46 -4.03
C GLY A 123 -8.09 3.38 -5.50
N SER A 124 -9.33 3.78 -5.84
CA SER A 124 -9.82 3.82 -7.21
C SER A 124 -9.04 4.82 -8.06
N PHE A 125 -8.81 6.03 -7.52
CA PHE A 125 -7.99 7.05 -8.17
C PHE A 125 -6.56 6.56 -8.40
N GLY A 126 -5.93 5.94 -7.39
CA GLY A 126 -4.59 5.38 -7.52
C GLY A 126 -4.50 4.27 -8.56
N THR A 127 -5.53 3.41 -8.66
CA THR A 127 -5.61 2.35 -9.68
C THR A 127 -5.78 2.95 -11.08
N TYR A 128 -6.60 3.98 -11.23
CA TYR A 128 -6.76 4.69 -12.49
C TYR A 128 -5.44 5.32 -12.97
N CYS A 129 -4.73 6.04 -12.10
CA CYS A 129 -3.43 6.62 -12.41
C CYS A 129 -2.39 5.54 -12.78
N ALA A 130 -2.40 4.41 -12.09
CA ALA A 130 -1.51 3.29 -12.40
C ALA A 130 -1.83 2.67 -13.76
N GLY A 131 -3.10 2.52 -14.11
CA GLY A 131 -3.53 2.05 -15.43
C GLY A 131 -3.06 2.96 -16.58
N LEU A 132 -3.19 4.28 -16.41
CA LEU A 132 -2.66 5.25 -17.36
C LEU A 132 -1.13 5.17 -17.47
N ALA A 133 -0.44 5.09 -16.34
CA ALA A 133 1.01 4.97 -16.31
C ALA A 133 1.50 3.67 -16.96
N TRP A 134 0.76 2.58 -16.78
CA TRP A 134 1.01 1.32 -17.46
C TRP A 134 0.92 1.47 -18.98
N ALA A 135 -0.12 2.11 -19.48
CA ALA A 135 -0.33 2.31 -20.91
C ALA A 135 0.81 3.12 -21.58
N HIS A 136 1.45 4.04 -20.84
CA HIS A 136 2.52 4.89 -21.36
C HIS A 136 3.93 4.35 -21.14
N LYS A 137 4.21 3.77 -19.98
CA LYS A 137 5.57 3.36 -19.56
C LYS A 137 5.64 1.96 -18.95
N GLY A 138 4.58 1.16 -19.07
CA GLY A 138 4.54 -0.20 -18.52
C GLY A 138 4.78 -0.23 -17.00
N TRP A 139 5.48 -1.25 -16.55
CA TRP A 139 5.75 -1.48 -15.12
C TRP A 139 6.49 -0.32 -14.43
N THR A 140 7.47 0.26 -15.10
CA THR A 140 8.22 1.42 -14.58
C THR A 140 7.32 2.60 -14.27
N GLY A 141 6.31 2.85 -15.13
CA GLY A 141 5.32 3.90 -14.90
C GLY A 141 4.48 3.65 -13.65
N VAL A 142 4.05 2.40 -13.43
CA VAL A 142 3.30 2.01 -12.23
C VAL A 142 4.12 2.23 -10.97
N CYS A 143 5.38 1.79 -10.97
CA CYS A 143 6.30 1.98 -9.85
C CYS A 143 6.52 3.47 -9.53
N ALA A 144 6.68 4.30 -10.57
CA ALA A 144 6.84 5.75 -10.39
C ALA A 144 5.60 6.39 -9.75
N VAL A 145 4.39 6.07 -10.22
CA VAL A 145 3.14 6.56 -9.62
C VAL A 145 3.02 6.10 -8.17
N GLY A 146 3.30 4.84 -7.90
CA GLY A 146 3.26 4.29 -6.55
C GLY A 146 4.24 4.99 -5.60
N ALA A 147 5.47 5.21 -6.05
CA ALA A 147 6.50 5.92 -5.28
C ALA A 147 6.12 7.39 -5.02
N ILE A 148 5.57 8.09 -6.01
CA ILE A 148 5.10 9.48 -5.86
C ILE A 148 3.99 9.56 -4.82
N LEU A 149 2.98 8.70 -4.90
CA LEU A 149 1.88 8.68 -3.93
C LEU A 149 2.36 8.32 -2.52
N ALA A 150 3.32 7.39 -2.39
CA ALA A 150 3.93 7.06 -1.11
C ALA A 150 4.74 8.24 -0.54
N ALA A 151 5.49 8.97 -1.38
CA ALA A 151 6.22 10.16 -0.97
C ALA A 151 5.28 11.28 -0.51
N ILE A 152 4.18 11.52 -1.23
CA ILE A 152 3.14 12.48 -0.82
C ILE A 152 2.57 12.10 0.54
N SER A 153 2.24 10.80 0.74
CA SER A 153 1.74 10.28 2.01
C SER A 153 2.73 10.52 3.16
N LEU A 154 4.03 10.27 2.93
CA LEU A 154 5.08 10.52 3.90
C LEU A 154 5.19 12.01 4.24
N CYS A 155 5.19 12.88 3.23
CA CYS A 155 5.23 14.33 3.43
C CYS A 155 4.04 14.81 4.28
N ILE A 156 2.81 14.40 3.93
CA ILE A 156 1.60 14.76 4.69
C ILE A 156 1.74 14.30 6.16
N THR A 157 2.17 13.06 6.38
CA THR A 157 2.33 12.50 7.73
C THR A 157 3.39 13.27 8.55
N CYS A 158 4.50 13.66 7.93
CA CYS A 158 5.55 14.43 8.59
C CYS A 158 5.10 15.86 8.92
N PHE A 159 4.38 16.52 8.00
CA PHE A 159 3.93 17.91 8.21
C PHE A 159 2.75 18.02 9.19
N ASN A 160 1.78 17.10 9.14
CA ASN A 160 0.64 17.12 10.08
C ASN A 160 1.03 16.71 11.51
N GLY A 161 2.14 16.07 11.70
CA GLY A 161 2.60 15.63 13.02
C GLY A 161 2.98 16.76 14.00
N LYS A 162 2.78 18.02 13.65
CA LYS A 162 2.91 19.17 14.54
C LYS A 162 1.59 19.61 15.18
N ARG A 163 0.47 18.94 14.85
CA ARG A 163 -0.88 19.36 15.29
C ARG A 163 -1.63 18.34 16.17
N ILE A 164 -0.99 17.20 16.49
CA ILE A 164 -1.58 16.19 17.37
C ILE A 164 -0.68 15.99 18.59
#